data_1dd19b75a02e89c33180bc6a9472cf3f
#
_entry.id   1dd19b75a02e89c33180bc6a9472cf3f
#
_cell.length_a   1.000
_cell.length_b   1.000
_cell.length_c   1.000
_cell.angle_alpha   90.00
_cell.angle_beta   90.00
_cell.angle_gamma   90.00
#
_symmetry.space_group_name_H-M   'P 1'
#
loop_
_entity.id
_entity.type
_entity.pdbx_description
1 polymer ?
#
loop_
_entity_poly.entity_id
_entity_poly.type
_entity_poly.pdbx_seq_one_letter_code
_entity_poly.pdbx_strand_id
1 'polypeptide(L)'
;MHDLVTLGEVMLRLAITSPTRIETVSRLDVQIGGAEANVAAACARLGLRSAWISALPANAWGDRTRRELTGHGVDCAYVRSMEGARMGLYFIEYGAAPRPVQVLYDRRDSAFARLTAEAVDWEPVRRARLVHLTGITPALGPGPRGCVERALREASQLSFDVNYRATLWAPAEARAFAESVLPRARYFFLGEAEARILFNLTGSAEATLEALARLAPKATIALLQGPEGSTVLDGGRLWRPSRQYTVQMVDPVGAGDAYVAGFLWAALSGRGSQEAVDAGAAVAALKCSTWGDIALITLRDVTDALAGGPDVRR
;
A
#
# COMPACT_ATOMS: atom_id res chain seq x y z
N MET A 1 0.88 -13.79 -17.66
CA MET A 1 -0.18 -13.71 -16.62
C MET A 1 0.49 -13.32 -15.31
N HIS A 2 -0.02 -12.27 -14.64
CA HIS A 2 0.52 -11.76 -13.38
C HIS A 2 -0.24 -12.33 -12.19
N ASP A 3 0.46 -12.52 -11.08
CA ASP A 3 -0.16 -12.93 -9.82
C ASP A 3 -0.83 -11.73 -9.15
N LEU A 4 -0.18 -10.54 -9.25
CA LEU A 4 -0.68 -9.28 -8.74
C LEU A 4 -0.54 -8.18 -9.79
N VAL A 5 -1.59 -7.39 -9.99
CA VAL A 5 -1.54 -6.11 -10.73
C VAL A 5 -1.97 -4.99 -9.80
N THR A 6 -1.23 -3.90 -9.78
CA THR A 6 -1.56 -2.70 -9.01
C THR A 6 -1.71 -1.49 -9.92
N LEU A 7 -2.52 -0.51 -9.52
CA LEU A 7 -2.73 0.72 -10.27
C LEU A 7 -2.70 1.92 -9.31
N GLY A 8 -1.71 2.81 -9.48
CA GLY A 8 -1.55 3.94 -8.59
C GLY A 8 -0.36 4.84 -8.92
N GLU A 9 -0.25 5.94 -8.18
CA GLU A 9 0.79 6.95 -8.34
C GLU A 9 2.06 6.58 -7.57
N VAL A 10 3.21 6.89 -8.17
CA VAL A 10 4.49 7.00 -7.46
C VAL A 10 4.96 8.45 -7.47
N MET A 11 5.44 8.90 -6.34
CA MET A 11 6.01 10.22 -6.12
C MET A 11 7.48 10.13 -5.75
N LEU A 12 8.22 11.21 -5.94
CA LEU A 12 9.51 11.37 -5.28
C LEU A 12 9.28 11.68 -3.80
N ARG A 13 9.87 10.88 -2.97
CA ARG A 13 9.97 11.06 -1.54
C ARG A 13 11.22 11.86 -1.22
N LEU A 14 11.05 12.99 -0.57
CA LEU A 14 12.09 13.91 -0.15
C LEU A 14 12.14 13.92 1.39
N ALA A 15 13.04 13.15 1.98
CA ALA A 15 13.07 12.91 3.41
C ALA A 15 14.21 13.65 4.12
N ILE A 16 13.93 14.16 5.31
CA ILE A 16 14.92 14.69 6.24
C ILE A 16 15.21 13.59 7.26
N THR A 17 16.32 12.90 7.10
CA THR A 17 16.72 11.76 7.93
C THR A 17 17.56 12.14 9.16
N SER A 18 17.83 13.44 9.35
CA SER A 18 18.54 14.01 10.50
C SER A 18 17.57 14.80 11.39
N PRO A 19 17.86 15.00 12.69
CA PRO A 19 17.00 15.76 13.62
C PRO A 19 17.06 17.27 13.35
N THR A 20 16.72 17.72 12.14
CA THR A 20 16.62 19.12 11.72
C THR A 20 15.23 19.42 11.17
N ARG A 21 14.97 20.68 10.83
CA ARG A 21 13.68 21.17 10.33
C ARG A 21 13.75 21.43 8.83
N ILE A 22 12.61 21.28 8.15
CA ILE A 22 12.48 21.60 6.72
C ILE A 22 12.87 23.05 6.42
N GLU A 23 12.64 23.97 7.36
CA GLU A 23 12.97 25.40 7.24
C GLU A 23 14.48 25.67 7.14
N THR A 24 15.33 24.75 7.62
CA THR A 24 16.78 24.94 7.72
C THR A 24 17.59 23.87 7.04
N VAL A 25 16.93 22.82 6.51
CA VAL A 25 17.63 21.71 5.88
C VAL A 25 18.25 22.13 4.55
N SER A 26 19.48 21.73 4.28
CA SER A 26 20.19 21.98 3.05
C SER A 26 20.25 20.77 2.10
N ARG A 27 19.85 19.58 2.58
CA ARG A 27 19.87 18.32 1.83
C ARG A 27 18.66 17.48 2.17
N LEU A 28 18.13 16.80 1.15
CA LEU A 28 17.03 15.86 1.28
C LEU A 28 17.43 14.53 0.66
N ASP A 29 17.12 13.44 1.33
CA ASP A 29 17.29 12.12 0.77
C ASP A 29 16.16 11.84 -0.21
N VAL A 30 16.52 11.46 -1.44
CA VAL A 30 15.58 11.24 -2.53
C VAL A 30 15.34 9.75 -2.73
N GLN A 31 14.13 9.32 -2.49
CA GLN A 31 13.61 7.96 -2.73
C GLN A 31 12.33 8.04 -3.55
N ILE A 32 11.70 6.91 -3.83
CA ILE A 32 10.36 6.83 -4.41
C ILE A 32 9.40 6.22 -3.41
N GLY A 33 8.11 6.56 -3.53
CA GLY A 33 7.06 5.95 -2.73
C GLY A 33 5.68 6.16 -3.34
N GLY A 34 4.82 5.17 -3.13
CA GLY A 34 3.43 5.15 -3.60
C GLY A 34 2.80 3.84 -3.20
N ALA A 35 1.63 3.89 -2.55
CA ALA A 35 1.06 2.74 -1.86
C ALA A 35 0.96 1.49 -2.73
N GLU A 36 0.38 1.61 -3.91
CA GLU A 36 0.20 0.47 -4.83
C GLU A 36 1.54 -0.05 -5.40
N ALA A 37 2.50 0.84 -5.64
CA ALA A 37 3.84 0.44 -6.09
C ALA A 37 4.67 -0.18 -4.96
N ASN A 38 4.50 0.29 -3.71
CA ASN A 38 5.12 -0.31 -2.53
C ASN A 38 4.66 -1.77 -2.37
N VAL A 39 3.35 -2.02 -2.51
CA VAL A 39 2.77 -3.38 -2.47
C VAL A 39 3.31 -4.22 -3.63
N ALA A 40 3.32 -3.68 -4.87
CA ALA A 40 3.84 -4.41 -6.02
C ALA A 40 5.31 -4.80 -5.86
N ALA A 41 6.15 -3.85 -5.40
CA ALA A 41 7.58 -4.08 -5.18
C ALA A 41 7.84 -5.12 -4.09
N ALA A 42 7.16 -5.02 -2.94
CA ALA A 42 7.32 -6.00 -1.87
C ALA A 42 6.87 -7.41 -2.30
N CYS A 43 5.72 -7.53 -2.99
CA CYS A 43 5.25 -8.80 -3.54
C CYS A 43 6.21 -9.40 -4.58
N ALA A 44 6.79 -8.56 -5.47
CA ALA A 44 7.77 -9.01 -6.44
C ALA A 44 9.05 -9.53 -5.78
N ARG A 45 9.55 -8.82 -4.76
CA ARG A 45 10.72 -9.26 -3.96
C ARG A 45 10.49 -10.56 -3.21
N LEU A 46 9.23 -10.89 -2.91
CA LEU A 46 8.82 -12.17 -2.32
C LEU A 46 8.52 -13.26 -3.37
N GLY A 47 8.73 -12.98 -4.65
CA GLY A 47 8.67 -13.96 -5.74
C GLY A 47 7.34 -14.01 -6.51
N LEU A 48 6.38 -13.11 -6.26
CA LEU A 48 5.19 -13.00 -7.10
C LEU A 48 5.50 -12.26 -8.39
N ARG A 49 4.82 -12.63 -9.49
CA ARG A 49 4.84 -11.88 -10.74
C ARG A 49 3.92 -10.67 -10.60
N SER A 50 4.50 -9.54 -10.22
CA SER A 50 3.78 -8.30 -9.98
C SER A 50 3.94 -7.34 -11.16
N ALA A 51 2.85 -6.66 -11.55
CA ALA A 51 2.88 -5.58 -12.52
C ALA A 51 2.25 -4.31 -11.94
N TRP A 52 2.71 -3.18 -12.41
CA TRP A 52 2.23 -1.88 -11.98
C TRP A 52 1.77 -1.03 -13.17
N ILE A 53 0.53 -0.54 -13.08
CA ILE A 53 -0.08 0.37 -14.05
C ILE A 53 -0.01 1.78 -13.50
N SER A 54 0.56 2.69 -14.27
CA SER A 54 0.74 4.09 -13.85
C SER A 54 1.06 5.03 -15.01
N ALA A 55 1.35 6.28 -14.69
CA ALA A 55 1.94 7.24 -15.60
C ALA A 55 3.10 7.97 -14.93
N LEU A 56 4.17 8.17 -15.67
CA LEU A 56 5.38 8.88 -15.27
C LEU A 56 5.71 9.98 -16.27
N PRO A 57 6.35 11.08 -15.87
CA PRO A 57 6.85 12.06 -16.82
C PRO A 57 7.95 11.47 -17.71
N ALA A 58 8.01 11.89 -18.97
CA ALA A 58 9.06 11.52 -19.92
C ALA A 58 10.34 12.32 -19.64
N ASN A 59 10.97 12.06 -18.51
CA ASN A 59 12.23 12.71 -18.08
C ASN A 59 13.04 11.80 -17.15
N ALA A 60 14.20 12.29 -16.69
CA ALA A 60 15.12 11.52 -15.86
C ALA A 60 14.51 10.97 -14.56
N TRP A 61 13.50 11.65 -13.97
CA TRP A 61 12.80 11.17 -12.77
C TRP A 61 11.86 10.00 -13.07
N GLY A 62 11.14 10.07 -14.19
CA GLY A 62 10.33 8.95 -14.65
C GLY A 62 11.18 7.73 -14.98
N ASP A 63 12.32 7.93 -15.66
CA ASP A 63 13.27 6.86 -15.98
C ASP A 63 13.90 6.25 -14.73
N ARG A 64 14.26 7.07 -13.73
CA ARG A 64 14.77 6.59 -12.45
C ARG A 64 13.71 5.73 -11.74
N THR A 65 12.48 6.22 -11.64
CA THR A 65 11.39 5.51 -10.99
C THR A 65 11.12 4.15 -11.64
N ARG A 66 11.07 4.11 -12.98
CA ARG A 66 10.89 2.87 -13.74
C ARG A 66 12.03 1.89 -13.48
N ARG A 67 13.29 2.34 -13.54
CA ARG A 67 14.46 1.48 -13.27
C ARG A 67 14.45 0.93 -11.85
N GLU A 68 14.12 1.75 -10.86
CA GLU A 68 14.09 1.35 -9.47
C GLU A 68 13.03 0.26 -9.22
N LEU A 69 11.79 0.46 -9.70
CA LEU A 69 10.73 -0.55 -9.57
C LEU A 69 11.04 -1.83 -10.36
N THR A 70 11.60 -1.72 -11.57
CA THR A 70 12.06 -2.88 -12.34
C THR A 70 13.18 -3.61 -11.60
N GLY A 71 14.09 -2.90 -10.94
CA GLY A 71 15.13 -3.47 -10.08
C GLY A 71 14.57 -4.26 -8.89
N HIS A 72 13.37 -3.95 -8.42
CA HIS A 72 12.63 -4.73 -7.43
C HIS A 72 11.85 -5.91 -8.02
N GLY A 73 11.86 -6.11 -9.34
CA GLY A 73 11.17 -7.20 -10.03
C GLY A 73 9.75 -6.87 -10.47
N VAL A 74 9.33 -5.60 -10.42
CA VAL A 74 8.00 -5.18 -10.91
C VAL A 74 8.02 -5.03 -12.42
N ASP A 75 7.02 -5.62 -13.09
CA ASP A 75 6.77 -5.38 -14.51
C ASP A 75 6.19 -3.98 -14.71
N CYS A 76 6.98 -3.09 -15.30
CA CYS A 76 6.64 -1.71 -15.61
C CYS A 76 6.26 -1.49 -17.09
N ALA A 77 5.97 -2.53 -17.85
CA ALA A 77 5.59 -2.41 -19.27
C ALA A 77 4.30 -1.59 -19.48
N TYR A 78 3.44 -1.55 -18.47
CA TYR A 78 2.14 -0.86 -18.49
C TYR A 78 2.19 0.57 -17.93
N VAL A 79 3.38 1.09 -17.72
CA VAL A 79 3.58 2.46 -17.24
C VAL A 79 3.70 3.40 -18.42
N ARG A 80 2.79 4.37 -18.50
CA ARG A 80 2.76 5.37 -19.58
C ARG A 80 3.79 6.47 -19.33
N SER A 81 4.57 6.83 -20.33
CA SER A 81 5.41 8.04 -20.30
C SER A 81 4.62 9.23 -20.86
N MET A 82 4.66 10.37 -20.17
CA MET A 82 3.93 11.60 -20.53
C MET A 82 4.89 12.78 -20.70
N GLU A 83 4.93 13.34 -21.92
CA GLU A 83 5.69 14.56 -22.21
C GLU A 83 5.09 15.77 -21.46
N GLY A 84 5.94 16.69 -21.01
CA GLY A 84 5.52 17.90 -20.32
C GLY A 84 4.81 17.68 -18.98
N ALA A 85 4.82 16.45 -18.47
CA ALA A 85 4.27 16.14 -17.16
C ALA A 85 5.31 16.24 -16.05
N ARG A 86 4.86 16.26 -14.78
CA ARG A 86 5.73 16.30 -13.59
C ARG A 86 5.56 15.06 -12.73
N MET A 87 6.56 14.75 -11.90
CA MET A 87 6.39 13.86 -10.77
C MET A 87 5.58 14.52 -9.65
N GLY A 88 4.73 13.77 -8.97
CA GLY A 88 4.30 14.15 -7.64
C GLY A 88 5.47 14.12 -6.66
N LEU A 89 5.43 14.96 -5.64
CA LEU A 89 6.42 15.03 -4.58
C LEU A 89 5.75 14.91 -3.22
N TYR A 90 6.47 14.39 -2.25
CA TYR A 90 6.13 14.56 -0.85
C TYR A 90 7.40 14.70 -0.01
N PHE A 91 7.29 15.52 1.01
CA PHE A 91 8.37 15.83 1.93
C PHE A 91 8.06 15.18 3.27
N ILE A 92 9.06 14.55 3.88
CA ILE A 92 8.93 13.97 5.20
C ILE A 92 9.92 14.64 6.15
N GLU A 93 9.40 15.26 7.21
CA GLU A 93 10.17 15.70 8.36
C GLU A 93 9.96 14.71 9.51
N TYR A 94 11.02 14.01 9.89
CA TYR A 94 10.99 13.13 11.05
C TYR A 94 11.19 13.94 12.32
N GLY A 95 10.18 13.93 13.18
CA GLY A 95 10.27 14.50 14.51
C GLY A 95 10.80 13.47 15.51
N ALA A 96 11.71 13.91 16.40
CA ALA A 96 11.92 13.19 17.65
C ALA A 96 10.82 13.57 18.64
N ALA A 97 10.33 12.60 19.43
CA ALA A 97 9.30 12.89 20.45
C ALA A 97 9.66 14.13 21.29
N PRO A 98 8.71 15.06 21.56
CA PRO A 98 7.27 14.96 21.35
C PRO A 98 6.77 15.41 19.95
N ARG A 99 7.65 15.66 18.99
CA ARG A 99 7.24 16.06 17.64
C ARG A 99 6.83 14.85 16.79
N PRO A 100 5.65 14.90 16.15
CA PRO A 100 5.25 13.85 15.23
C PRO A 100 6.02 13.94 13.90
N VAL A 101 5.97 12.86 13.11
CA VAL A 101 6.37 12.88 11.71
C VAL A 101 5.39 13.77 10.94
N GLN A 102 5.91 14.67 10.11
CA GLN A 102 5.12 15.53 9.22
C GLN A 102 5.32 15.13 7.77
N VAL A 103 4.23 15.07 7.02
CA VAL A 103 4.25 14.79 5.58
C VAL A 103 3.55 15.91 4.83
N LEU A 104 4.28 16.54 3.91
CA LEU A 104 3.76 17.60 3.04
C LEU A 104 3.71 17.08 1.61
N TYR A 105 2.55 17.20 0.95
CA TYR A 105 2.35 16.71 -0.41
C TYR A 105 2.33 17.86 -1.42
N ASP A 106 3.05 17.68 -2.53
CA ASP A 106 2.97 18.47 -3.76
C ASP A 106 2.76 17.52 -4.95
N ARG A 107 1.50 17.10 -5.16
CA ARG A 107 1.15 16.06 -6.15
C ARG A 107 0.11 16.48 -7.18
N ARG A 108 -0.39 17.73 -7.10
CA ARG A 108 -1.38 18.22 -8.05
C ARG A 108 -0.82 18.20 -9.47
N ASP A 109 -1.65 17.84 -10.44
CA ASP A 109 -1.30 17.81 -11.87
C ASP A 109 -0.08 16.96 -12.21
N SER A 110 0.24 15.94 -11.40
CA SER A 110 1.27 14.97 -11.73
C SER A 110 0.93 14.17 -12.99
N ALA A 111 1.91 13.46 -13.55
CA ALA A 111 1.67 12.58 -14.71
C ALA A 111 0.53 11.59 -14.43
N PHE A 112 0.51 11.00 -13.24
CA PHE A 112 -0.56 10.06 -12.86
C PHE A 112 -1.91 10.74 -12.66
N ALA A 113 -1.96 11.93 -12.08
CA ALA A 113 -3.21 12.68 -11.90
C ALA A 113 -3.89 13.05 -13.24
N ARG A 114 -3.12 13.06 -14.35
CA ARG A 114 -3.62 13.29 -15.71
C ARG A 114 -3.96 12.00 -16.47
N LEU A 115 -3.72 10.82 -15.88
CA LEU A 115 -4.02 9.55 -16.52
C LEU A 115 -5.52 9.35 -16.60
N THR A 116 -6.01 8.95 -17.79
CA THR A 116 -7.42 8.59 -18.01
C THR A 116 -7.57 7.11 -18.33
N ALA A 117 -8.77 6.58 -18.12
CA ALA A 117 -9.03 5.15 -18.32
C ALA A 117 -8.84 4.71 -19.79
N GLU A 118 -9.02 5.61 -20.75
CA GLU A 118 -8.85 5.33 -22.19
C GLU A 118 -7.37 5.16 -22.56
N ALA A 119 -6.48 5.75 -21.76
CA ALA A 119 -5.05 5.71 -21.99
C ALA A 119 -4.36 4.48 -21.39
N VAL A 120 -5.08 3.64 -20.65
CA VAL A 120 -4.57 2.44 -19.95
C VAL A 120 -4.78 1.19 -20.79
N ASP A 121 -3.76 0.33 -20.86
CA ASP A 121 -3.94 -1.05 -21.31
C ASP A 121 -4.54 -1.88 -20.17
N TRP A 122 -5.75 -2.38 -20.39
CA TRP A 122 -6.52 -3.14 -19.40
C TRP A 122 -6.31 -4.66 -19.47
N GLU A 123 -5.55 -5.16 -20.43
CA GLU A 123 -5.30 -6.60 -20.56
C GLU A 123 -4.65 -7.20 -19.29
N PRO A 124 -3.65 -6.55 -18.64
CA PRO A 124 -3.10 -7.07 -17.39
C PRO A 124 -4.13 -7.21 -16.28
N VAL A 125 -5.07 -6.24 -16.16
CA VAL A 125 -6.14 -6.26 -15.13
C VAL A 125 -7.08 -7.46 -15.36
N ARG A 126 -7.52 -7.68 -16.59
CA ARG A 126 -8.41 -8.80 -16.94
C ARG A 126 -7.79 -10.17 -16.67
N ARG A 127 -6.48 -10.28 -16.85
CA ARG A 127 -5.72 -11.54 -16.72
C ARG A 127 -5.04 -11.74 -15.37
N ALA A 128 -5.08 -10.76 -14.48
CA ALA A 128 -4.49 -10.87 -13.16
C ALA A 128 -5.22 -11.91 -12.29
N ARG A 129 -4.47 -12.62 -11.44
CA ARG A 129 -5.09 -13.41 -10.37
C ARG A 129 -5.72 -12.52 -9.31
N LEU A 130 -5.11 -11.36 -9.04
CA LEU A 130 -5.60 -10.35 -8.11
C LEU A 130 -5.21 -8.96 -8.59
N VAL A 131 -6.14 -8.00 -8.50
CA VAL A 131 -5.86 -6.58 -8.68
C VAL A 131 -5.92 -5.90 -7.32
N HIS A 132 -4.87 -5.16 -6.95
CA HIS A 132 -4.83 -4.37 -5.71
C HIS A 132 -4.94 -2.88 -6.01
N LEU A 133 -5.84 -2.23 -5.30
CA LEU A 133 -6.16 -0.80 -5.41
C LEU A 133 -6.20 -0.17 -4.02
N THR A 134 -6.04 1.14 -3.95
CA THR A 134 -6.21 1.90 -2.70
C THR A 134 -7.22 3.02 -2.85
N GLY A 135 -7.71 3.54 -1.73
CA GLY A 135 -8.56 4.73 -1.68
C GLY A 135 -7.80 6.04 -1.99
N ILE A 136 -6.48 6.01 -2.12
CA ILE A 136 -5.71 7.19 -2.56
C ILE A 136 -6.01 7.52 -4.02
N THR A 137 -5.91 6.53 -4.88
CA THR A 137 -5.96 6.71 -6.34
C THR A 137 -7.25 7.37 -6.82
N PRO A 138 -8.48 6.97 -6.40
CA PRO A 138 -9.71 7.63 -6.87
C PRO A 138 -9.89 9.07 -6.34
N ALA A 139 -9.14 9.44 -5.30
CA ALA A 139 -9.16 10.78 -4.73
C ALA A 139 -8.24 11.78 -5.45
N LEU A 140 -7.42 11.33 -6.41
CA LEU A 140 -6.47 12.18 -7.14
C LEU A 140 -7.10 12.99 -8.28
N GLY A 141 -8.34 12.71 -8.61
CA GLY A 141 -9.06 13.42 -9.65
C GLY A 141 -9.93 12.50 -10.52
N PRO A 142 -10.68 13.07 -11.47
CA PRO A 142 -11.66 12.33 -12.27
C PRO A 142 -11.01 11.26 -13.15
N GLY A 143 -9.83 11.50 -13.71
CA GLY A 143 -9.11 10.54 -14.53
C GLY A 143 -8.68 9.29 -13.74
N PRO A 144 -7.88 9.41 -12.66
CA PRO A 144 -7.54 8.29 -11.77
C PRO A 144 -8.78 7.59 -11.18
N ARG A 145 -9.83 8.32 -10.82
CA ARG A 145 -11.10 7.74 -10.38
C ARG A 145 -11.72 6.85 -11.45
N GLY A 146 -11.78 7.33 -12.69
CA GLY A 146 -12.26 6.53 -13.83
C GLY A 146 -11.41 5.28 -14.07
N CYS A 147 -10.09 5.36 -13.86
CA CYS A 147 -9.21 4.20 -13.91
C CYS A 147 -9.57 3.15 -12.84
N VAL A 148 -9.75 3.58 -11.58
CA VAL A 148 -10.14 2.66 -10.50
C VAL A 148 -11.52 2.05 -10.76
N GLU A 149 -12.52 2.85 -11.14
CA GLU A 149 -13.85 2.37 -11.46
C GLU A 149 -13.85 1.34 -12.61
N ARG A 150 -12.98 1.53 -13.61
CA ARG A 150 -12.81 0.55 -14.68
C ARG A 150 -12.09 -0.70 -14.20
N ALA A 151 -11.04 -0.58 -13.40
CA ALA A 151 -10.38 -1.73 -12.79
C ALA A 151 -11.37 -2.55 -11.93
N LEU A 152 -12.22 -1.88 -11.15
CA LEU A 152 -13.29 -2.53 -10.38
C LEU A 152 -14.25 -3.35 -11.27
N ARG A 153 -14.55 -2.89 -12.47
CA ARG A 153 -15.43 -3.62 -13.40
C ARG A 153 -14.74 -4.79 -14.08
N GLU A 154 -13.46 -4.66 -14.44
CA GLU A 154 -12.75 -5.62 -15.28
C GLU A 154 -11.96 -6.69 -14.48
N ALA A 155 -11.61 -6.41 -13.23
CA ALA A 155 -10.88 -7.36 -12.40
C ALA A 155 -11.75 -8.55 -11.96
N SER A 156 -11.21 -9.75 -12.04
CA SER A 156 -11.86 -10.97 -11.57
C SER A 156 -11.84 -11.08 -10.04
N GLN A 157 -10.75 -10.67 -9.41
CA GLN A 157 -10.57 -10.61 -7.95
C GLN A 157 -9.91 -9.30 -7.55
N LEU A 158 -10.37 -8.73 -6.44
CA LEU A 158 -9.97 -7.43 -5.93
C LEU A 158 -9.41 -7.52 -4.52
N SER A 159 -8.34 -6.78 -4.29
CA SER A 159 -7.86 -6.36 -2.99
C SER A 159 -7.97 -4.84 -2.91
N PHE A 160 -8.46 -4.33 -1.80
CA PHE A 160 -8.61 -2.89 -1.61
C PHE A 160 -8.11 -2.49 -0.22
N ASP A 161 -7.26 -1.47 -0.18
CA ASP A 161 -6.85 -0.79 1.05
C ASP A 161 -7.52 0.58 1.09
N VAL A 162 -8.27 0.86 2.14
CA VAL A 162 -8.99 2.14 2.33
C VAL A 162 -8.02 3.31 2.26
N ASN A 163 -6.88 3.21 2.91
CA ASN A 163 -5.73 4.11 2.83
C ASN A 163 -6.14 5.60 2.77
N TYR A 164 -7.05 6.00 3.68
CA TYR A 164 -7.70 7.30 3.70
C TYR A 164 -6.71 8.43 3.93
N ARG A 165 -6.85 9.50 3.16
CA ARG A 165 -6.07 10.73 3.29
C ARG A 165 -6.99 11.93 3.38
N ALA A 166 -7.13 12.51 4.57
CA ALA A 166 -8.01 13.66 4.84
C ALA A 166 -7.68 14.91 3.98
N THR A 167 -6.46 14.99 3.45
CA THR A 167 -6.04 16.06 2.54
C THR A 167 -6.53 15.89 1.11
N LEU A 168 -7.06 14.72 0.74
CA LEU A 168 -7.50 14.42 -0.63
C LEU A 168 -9.02 14.49 -0.79
N TRP A 169 -9.78 14.01 0.18
CA TRP A 169 -11.23 13.99 0.11
C TRP A 169 -11.90 13.98 1.49
N ALA A 170 -13.19 14.37 1.50
CA ALA A 170 -13.97 14.40 2.72
C ALA A 170 -14.29 12.97 3.23
N PRO A 171 -14.44 12.77 4.55
CA PRO A 171 -14.76 11.46 5.13
C PRO A 171 -16.01 10.81 4.52
N ALA A 172 -17.07 11.57 4.28
CA ALA A 172 -18.30 11.04 3.72
C ALA A 172 -18.13 10.52 2.29
N GLU A 173 -17.32 11.18 1.46
CA GLU A 173 -17.04 10.75 0.09
C GLU A 173 -16.15 9.49 0.10
N ALA A 174 -15.10 9.48 0.93
CA ALA A 174 -14.23 8.32 1.11
C ALA A 174 -15.01 7.09 1.61
N ARG A 175 -15.90 7.28 2.57
CA ARG A 175 -16.80 6.25 3.07
C ARG A 175 -17.68 5.68 1.95
N ALA A 176 -18.41 6.53 1.24
CA ALA A 176 -19.31 6.09 0.17
C ALA A 176 -18.57 5.28 -0.90
N PHE A 177 -17.34 5.69 -1.24
CA PHE A 177 -16.49 4.95 -2.17
C PHE A 177 -16.09 3.59 -1.59
N ALA A 178 -15.58 3.53 -0.36
CA ALA A 178 -15.16 2.30 0.28
C ALA A 178 -16.33 1.31 0.45
N GLU A 179 -17.53 1.78 0.83
CA GLU A 179 -18.75 0.98 0.90
C GLU A 179 -19.17 0.40 -0.46
N SER A 180 -18.91 1.12 -1.56
CA SER A 180 -19.17 0.61 -2.91
C SER A 180 -18.20 -0.49 -3.37
N VAL A 181 -16.97 -0.46 -2.86
CA VAL A 181 -15.93 -1.43 -3.19
C VAL A 181 -16.00 -2.68 -2.32
N LEU A 182 -16.30 -2.53 -1.04
CA LEU A 182 -16.25 -3.60 -0.03
C LEU A 182 -16.98 -4.88 -0.44
N PRO A 183 -18.21 -4.87 -1.00
CA PRO A 183 -18.90 -6.10 -1.40
C PRO A 183 -18.24 -6.88 -2.53
N ARG A 184 -17.35 -6.23 -3.29
CA ARG A 184 -16.60 -6.81 -4.41
C ARG A 184 -15.19 -7.24 -4.03
N ALA A 185 -14.66 -6.74 -2.91
CA ALA A 185 -13.33 -7.06 -2.47
C ALA A 185 -13.26 -8.49 -1.93
N ARG A 186 -12.26 -9.24 -2.39
CA ARG A 186 -11.85 -10.49 -1.76
C ARG A 186 -11.06 -10.20 -0.48
N TYR A 187 -10.17 -9.21 -0.54
CA TYR A 187 -9.38 -8.74 0.61
C TYR A 187 -9.62 -7.25 0.78
N PHE A 188 -10.00 -6.86 1.97
CA PHE A 188 -10.28 -5.47 2.33
C PHE A 188 -9.47 -5.09 3.56
N PHE A 189 -8.66 -4.06 3.42
CA PHE A 189 -7.76 -3.57 4.47
C PHE A 189 -8.20 -2.17 4.90
N LEU A 190 -8.13 -1.91 6.20
CA LEU A 190 -8.33 -0.58 6.74
C LEU A 190 -7.61 -0.45 8.09
N GLY A 191 -7.22 0.79 8.43
CA GLY A 191 -6.70 1.13 9.75
C GLY A 191 -7.83 1.34 10.77
N GLU A 192 -7.55 1.14 12.05
CA GLU A 192 -8.50 1.39 13.14
C GLU A 192 -8.99 2.85 13.17
N ALA A 193 -8.10 3.81 12.91
CA ALA A 193 -8.46 5.22 12.77
C ALA A 193 -9.44 5.46 11.61
N GLU A 194 -9.28 4.75 10.50
CA GLU A 194 -10.16 4.82 9.34
C GLU A 194 -11.53 4.22 9.64
N ALA A 195 -11.58 3.08 10.33
CA ALA A 195 -12.83 2.48 10.80
C ALA A 195 -13.64 3.46 11.66
N ARG A 196 -12.95 4.19 12.54
CA ARG A 196 -13.57 5.21 13.39
C ARG A 196 -14.03 6.43 12.60
N ILE A 197 -13.16 6.99 11.75
CA ILE A 197 -13.42 8.25 11.03
C ILE A 197 -14.45 8.07 9.93
N LEU A 198 -14.36 6.99 9.15
CA LEU A 198 -15.19 6.80 7.98
C LEU A 198 -16.49 6.07 8.31
N PHE A 199 -16.43 5.04 9.14
CA PHE A 199 -17.59 4.15 9.41
C PHE A 199 -18.24 4.39 10.77
N ASN A 200 -17.67 5.31 11.58
CA ASN A 200 -18.12 5.58 12.96
C ASN A 200 -18.11 4.32 13.85
N LEU A 201 -17.15 3.42 13.61
CA LEU A 201 -16.97 2.18 14.37
C LEU A 201 -15.93 2.43 15.47
N THR A 202 -16.40 2.46 16.73
CA THR A 202 -15.59 2.78 17.92
C THR A 202 -15.51 1.63 18.93
N GLY A 203 -16.05 0.46 18.56
CA GLY A 203 -16.03 -0.75 19.39
C GLY A 203 -14.70 -1.48 19.36
N SER A 204 -14.71 -2.72 19.88
CA SER A 204 -13.56 -3.62 19.75
C SER A 204 -13.25 -3.95 18.30
N ALA A 205 -12.06 -4.51 18.03
CA ALA A 205 -11.68 -4.96 16.69
C ALA A 205 -12.69 -5.98 16.14
N GLU A 206 -13.16 -6.90 16.98
CA GLU A 206 -14.16 -7.90 16.63
C GLU A 206 -15.48 -7.25 16.20
N ALA A 207 -16.02 -6.34 17.01
CA ALA A 207 -17.27 -5.64 16.72
C ALA A 207 -17.16 -4.81 15.42
N THR A 208 -16.01 -4.19 15.19
CA THR A 208 -15.70 -3.44 13.98
C THR A 208 -15.72 -4.35 12.75
N LEU A 209 -15.02 -5.48 12.81
CA LEU A 209 -14.94 -6.44 11.71
C LEU A 209 -16.30 -7.10 11.43
N GLU A 210 -17.07 -7.45 12.46
CA GLU A 210 -18.42 -7.98 12.32
C GLU A 210 -19.36 -6.98 11.66
N ALA A 211 -19.24 -5.69 12.00
CA ALA A 211 -20.04 -4.64 11.37
C ALA A 211 -19.76 -4.52 9.87
N LEU A 212 -18.49 -4.55 9.48
CA LEU A 212 -18.07 -4.50 8.07
C LEU A 212 -18.44 -5.79 7.32
N ALA A 213 -18.31 -6.95 7.96
CA ALA A 213 -18.68 -8.24 7.35
C ALA A 213 -20.17 -8.36 7.03
N ARG A 214 -21.04 -7.66 7.74
CA ARG A 214 -22.46 -7.58 7.36
C ARG A 214 -22.68 -6.94 5.99
N LEU A 215 -21.78 -6.04 5.56
CA LEU A 215 -21.82 -5.43 4.23
C LEU A 215 -21.19 -6.32 3.15
N ALA A 216 -20.26 -7.18 3.54
CA ALA A 216 -19.51 -8.05 2.62
C ALA A 216 -19.16 -9.41 3.26
N PRO A 217 -20.12 -10.34 3.41
CA PRO A 217 -19.92 -11.58 4.14
C PRO A 217 -18.91 -12.56 3.53
N LYS A 218 -18.48 -12.31 2.29
CA LYS A 218 -17.49 -13.13 1.58
C LYS A 218 -16.08 -12.52 1.59
N ALA A 219 -15.93 -11.28 2.04
CA ALA A 219 -14.66 -10.61 2.08
C ALA A 219 -13.81 -11.08 3.27
N THR A 220 -12.52 -11.25 3.07
CA THR A 220 -11.55 -11.28 4.15
C THR A 220 -11.24 -9.84 4.52
N ILE A 221 -11.51 -9.42 5.75
CA ILE A 221 -11.37 -8.04 6.21
C ILE A 221 -10.27 -7.96 7.26
N ALA A 222 -9.27 -7.12 7.03
CA ALA A 222 -8.15 -6.90 7.92
C ALA A 222 -8.22 -5.51 8.56
N LEU A 223 -8.29 -5.44 9.87
CA LEU A 223 -8.17 -4.22 10.66
C LEU A 223 -6.73 -4.08 11.15
N LEU A 224 -6.05 -3.02 10.68
CA LEU A 224 -4.67 -2.70 11.04
C LEU A 224 -4.65 -1.79 12.27
N GLN A 225 -3.93 -2.21 13.31
CA GLN A 225 -3.93 -1.59 14.64
C GLN A 225 -2.56 -1.00 15.01
N GLY A 226 -1.74 -0.70 14.00
CA GLY A 226 -0.40 -0.12 14.18
C GLY A 226 0.50 -1.02 15.02
N PRO A 227 1.09 -0.50 16.13
CA PRO A 227 1.99 -1.28 16.98
C PRO A 227 1.31 -2.49 17.65
N GLU A 228 -0.01 -2.50 17.78
CA GLU A 228 -0.78 -3.61 18.36
C GLU A 228 -0.97 -4.76 17.36
N GLY A 229 -0.57 -4.58 16.12
CA GLY A 229 -0.64 -5.60 15.07
C GLY A 229 -1.87 -5.48 14.20
N SER A 230 -2.63 -6.57 14.05
CA SER A 230 -3.84 -6.62 13.22
C SER A 230 -4.82 -7.67 13.74
N THR A 231 -6.10 -7.47 13.43
CA THR A 231 -7.13 -8.49 13.56
C THR A 231 -7.78 -8.70 12.20
N VAL A 232 -7.94 -9.95 11.77
CA VAL A 232 -8.50 -10.30 10.46
C VAL A 232 -9.71 -11.19 10.66
N LEU A 233 -10.79 -10.88 9.96
CA LEU A 233 -11.98 -11.74 9.88
C LEU A 233 -12.01 -12.42 8.52
N ASP A 234 -11.96 -13.74 8.53
CA ASP A 234 -12.04 -14.57 7.33
C ASP A 234 -12.91 -15.81 7.59
N GLY A 235 -13.90 -16.04 6.73
CA GLY A 235 -14.82 -17.16 6.86
C GLY A 235 -15.57 -17.21 8.20
N GLY A 236 -15.85 -16.08 8.83
CA GLY A 236 -16.48 -15.98 10.16
C GLY A 236 -15.54 -16.25 11.34
N ARG A 237 -14.24 -16.45 11.08
CA ARG A 237 -13.23 -16.69 12.11
C ARG A 237 -12.28 -15.50 12.23
N LEU A 238 -11.89 -15.16 13.45
CA LEU A 238 -10.91 -14.12 13.75
C LEU A 238 -9.50 -14.71 13.81
N TRP A 239 -8.56 -13.98 13.19
CA TRP A 239 -7.15 -14.31 13.13
C TRP A 239 -6.33 -13.14 13.63
N ARG A 240 -5.29 -13.39 14.39
CA ARG A 240 -4.30 -12.42 14.85
C ARG A 240 -2.91 -12.94 14.64
N PRO A 241 -1.89 -12.07 14.56
CA PRO A 241 -0.51 -12.51 14.45
C PRO A 241 -0.14 -13.44 15.60
N SER A 242 0.46 -14.59 15.26
CA SER A 242 0.97 -15.57 16.24
C SER A 242 2.12 -15.00 17.06
N ARG A 243 2.73 -13.91 16.61
CA ARG A 243 3.88 -13.26 17.22
C ARG A 243 3.76 -11.74 17.16
N GLN A 244 4.18 -11.08 18.23
CA GLN A 244 4.46 -9.64 18.23
C GLN A 244 5.94 -9.40 17.98
N TYR A 245 6.24 -8.37 17.18
CA TYR A 245 7.60 -7.97 16.85
C TYR A 245 7.98 -6.72 17.64
N THR A 246 9.07 -6.80 18.40
CA THR A 246 9.69 -5.59 18.95
C THR A 246 10.51 -4.93 17.86
N VAL A 247 10.11 -3.75 17.42
CA VAL A 247 10.76 -3.05 16.30
C VAL A 247 11.49 -1.82 16.81
N GLN A 248 12.79 -1.74 16.54
CA GLN A 248 13.49 -0.46 16.61
C GLN A 248 13.05 0.37 15.41
N MET A 249 12.13 1.30 15.66
CA MET A 249 11.48 2.09 14.61
C MET A 249 12.50 3.02 13.94
N VAL A 250 12.77 2.78 12.66
CA VAL A 250 13.55 3.66 11.78
C VAL A 250 12.62 4.53 10.95
N ASP A 251 11.64 3.90 10.29
CA ASP A 251 10.70 4.59 9.43
C ASP A 251 9.33 3.88 9.41
N PRO A 252 8.25 4.52 9.91
CA PRO A 252 6.92 3.94 9.93
C PRO A 252 6.17 4.05 8.58
N VAL A 253 6.64 4.92 7.67
CA VAL A 253 5.94 5.17 6.40
C VAL A 253 6.05 3.95 5.48
N GLY A 254 4.93 3.50 4.93
CA GLY A 254 4.85 2.28 4.12
C GLY A 254 4.64 0.98 4.92
N ALA A 255 4.51 1.05 6.27
CA ALA A 255 4.26 -0.15 7.08
C ALA A 255 2.92 -0.82 6.77
N GLY A 256 1.87 -0.04 6.48
CA GLY A 256 0.57 -0.55 6.03
C GLY A 256 0.68 -1.28 4.70
N ASP A 257 1.32 -0.66 3.71
CA ASP A 257 1.56 -1.25 2.39
C ASP A 257 2.37 -2.55 2.51
N ALA A 258 3.37 -2.57 3.40
CA ALA A 258 4.18 -3.74 3.69
C ALA A 258 3.38 -4.89 4.33
N TYR A 259 2.45 -4.55 5.26
CA TYR A 259 1.51 -5.54 5.80
C TYR A 259 0.65 -6.14 4.70
N VAL A 260 0.04 -5.28 3.88
CA VAL A 260 -0.79 -5.71 2.74
C VAL A 260 0.01 -6.62 1.81
N ALA A 261 1.24 -6.25 1.47
CA ALA A 261 2.09 -7.04 0.59
C ALA A 261 2.42 -8.43 1.17
N GLY A 262 2.81 -8.51 2.45
CA GLY A 262 3.08 -9.77 3.12
C GLY A 262 1.86 -10.68 3.19
N PHE A 263 0.70 -10.10 3.52
CA PHE A 263 -0.58 -10.80 3.55
C PHE A 263 -0.95 -11.35 2.16
N LEU A 264 -0.92 -10.51 1.13
CA LEU A 264 -1.29 -10.90 -0.24
C LEU A 264 -0.30 -11.90 -0.84
N TRP A 265 1.00 -11.78 -0.53
CA TRP A 265 1.98 -12.76 -0.92
C TRP A 265 1.66 -14.16 -0.37
N ALA A 266 1.37 -14.28 0.91
CA ALA A 266 1.03 -15.55 1.52
C ALA A 266 -0.28 -16.12 0.93
N ALA A 267 -1.32 -15.30 0.83
CA ALA A 267 -2.62 -15.69 0.28
C ALA A 267 -2.53 -16.14 -1.19
N LEU A 268 -1.77 -15.43 -2.04
CA LEU A 268 -1.57 -15.80 -3.44
C LEU A 268 -0.64 -16.99 -3.62
N SER A 269 0.19 -17.29 -2.62
CA SER A 269 1.02 -18.51 -2.57
C SER A 269 0.26 -19.74 -2.05
N GLY A 270 -1.05 -19.62 -1.81
CA GLY A 270 -1.90 -20.73 -1.37
C GLY A 270 -1.79 -21.05 0.13
N ARG A 271 -1.25 -20.14 0.92
CA ARG A 271 -1.15 -20.28 2.38
C ARG A 271 -2.47 -19.92 3.05
N GLY A 272 -2.68 -20.47 4.25
CA GLY A 272 -3.88 -20.22 5.05
C GLY A 272 -3.94 -18.82 5.67
N SER A 273 -5.10 -18.48 6.25
CA SER A 273 -5.36 -17.14 6.81
C SER A 273 -4.40 -16.79 7.96
N GLN A 274 -4.04 -17.75 8.82
CA GLN A 274 -3.05 -17.53 9.88
C GLN A 274 -1.68 -17.16 9.31
N GLU A 275 -1.20 -17.91 8.32
CA GLU A 275 0.09 -17.64 7.68
C GLU A 275 0.08 -16.30 6.93
N ALA A 276 -1.07 -15.89 6.36
CA ALA A 276 -1.20 -14.59 5.72
C ALA A 276 -1.12 -13.43 6.73
N VAL A 277 -1.78 -13.57 7.87
CA VAL A 277 -1.71 -12.60 8.98
C VAL A 277 -0.30 -12.51 9.54
N ASP A 278 0.35 -13.64 9.79
CA ASP A 278 1.72 -13.70 10.30
C ASP A 278 2.74 -13.09 9.31
N ALA A 279 2.58 -13.37 8.02
CA ALA A 279 3.42 -12.79 6.97
C ALA A 279 3.23 -11.28 6.86
N GLY A 280 1.98 -10.79 6.92
CA GLY A 280 1.69 -9.36 6.95
C GLY A 280 2.40 -8.66 8.11
N ALA A 281 2.28 -9.19 9.32
CA ALA A 281 2.93 -8.65 10.50
C ALA A 281 4.46 -8.67 10.40
N ALA A 282 5.06 -9.77 9.91
CA ALA A 282 6.49 -9.90 9.73
C ALA A 282 7.04 -8.88 8.72
N VAL A 283 6.38 -8.74 7.57
CA VAL A 283 6.83 -7.82 6.51
C VAL A 283 6.70 -6.37 6.95
N ALA A 284 5.62 -6.01 7.66
CA ALA A 284 5.47 -4.68 8.25
C ALA A 284 6.57 -4.35 9.27
N ALA A 285 6.87 -5.29 10.16
CA ALA A 285 7.93 -5.15 11.16
C ALA A 285 9.31 -4.97 10.50
N LEU A 286 9.64 -5.81 9.52
CA LEU A 286 10.90 -5.73 8.77
C LEU A 286 11.02 -4.39 8.03
N LYS A 287 9.93 -3.91 7.40
CA LYS A 287 9.92 -2.60 6.72
C LYS A 287 10.23 -1.46 7.69
N CYS A 288 9.66 -1.47 8.87
CA CYS A 288 9.86 -0.39 9.85
C CYS A 288 11.30 -0.25 10.35
N SER A 289 12.16 -1.24 10.10
CA SER A 289 13.59 -1.24 10.47
C SER A 289 14.50 -0.60 9.43
N THR A 290 13.97 -0.11 8.31
CA THR A 290 14.74 0.49 7.20
C THR A 290 14.13 1.80 6.74
N TRP A 291 14.96 2.73 6.22
CA TRP A 291 14.50 3.94 5.57
C TRP A 291 13.82 3.67 4.23
N GLY A 292 12.80 4.44 3.91
CA GLY A 292 12.06 4.38 2.66
C GLY A 292 10.72 3.67 2.77
N ASP A 293 9.81 3.93 1.82
CA ASP A 293 8.46 3.36 1.83
C ASP A 293 8.43 1.90 1.39
N ILE A 294 9.32 1.54 0.45
CA ILE A 294 9.38 0.18 -0.10
C ILE A 294 10.03 -0.77 0.91
N ALA A 295 9.38 -1.88 1.18
CA ALA A 295 9.95 -2.94 2.01
C ALA A 295 11.13 -3.62 1.30
N LEU A 296 12.36 -3.30 1.72
CA LEU A 296 13.60 -3.87 1.19
C LEU A 296 13.88 -5.23 1.85
N ILE A 297 13.04 -6.20 1.57
CA ILE A 297 13.04 -7.54 2.16
C ILE A 297 13.36 -8.61 1.12
N THR A 298 13.80 -9.77 1.59
CA THR A 298 13.90 -11.00 0.83
C THR A 298 12.96 -12.05 1.41
N LEU A 299 12.69 -13.12 0.66
CA LEU A 299 11.92 -14.25 1.16
C LEU A 299 12.58 -14.87 2.41
N ARG A 300 13.93 -14.87 2.45
CA ARG A 300 14.70 -15.35 3.61
C ARG A 300 14.45 -14.48 4.84
N ASP A 301 14.41 -13.17 4.70
CA ASP A 301 14.13 -12.25 5.82
C ASP A 301 12.78 -12.56 6.46
N VAL A 302 11.76 -12.78 5.61
CA VAL A 302 10.42 -13.10 6.08
C VAL A 302 10.36 -14.47 6.75
N THR A 303 10.97 -15.51 6.14
CA THR A 303 11.00 -16.87 6.75
C THR A 303 11.74 -16.90 8.08
N ASP A 304 12.86 -16.19 8.18
CA ASP A 304 13.61 -16.08 9.43
C ASP A 304 12.82 -15.33 10.51
N ALA A 305 12.14 -14.24 10.15
CA ALA A 305 11.28 -13.51 11.08
C ALA A 305 10.12 -14.37 11.60
N LEU A 306 9.47 -15.12 10.72
CA LEU A 306 8.39 -16.05 11.08
C LEU A 306 8.87 -17.18 12.00
N ALA A 307 10.08 -17.70 11.78
CA ALA A 307 10.69 -18.75 12.60
C ALA A 307 11.25 -18.23 13.94
N GLY A 308 11.33 -16.89 14.14
CA GLY A 308 12.02 -16.32 15.31
C GLY A 308 13.53 -16.37 15.19
N GLY A 309 14.03 -16.08 14.02
CA GLY A 309 15.41 -16.23 13.60
C GLY A 309 16.47 -15.55 14.49
N PRO A 310 17.75 -15.81 14.23
CA PRO A 310 18.85 -15.38 15.08
C PRO A 310 19.04 -13.85 15.04
N ASP A 311 19.50 -13.30 16.16
CA ASP A 311 19.83 -11.86 16.29
C ASP A 311 21.00 -11.43 15.38
N VAL A 312 21.84 -12.38 14.98
CA VAL A 312 23.02 -12.14 14.10
C VAL A 312 23.07 -13.20 13.01
N ARG A 313 23.11 -12.77 11.75
CA ARG A 313 23.42 -13.63 10.58
C ARG A 313 24.91 -13.58 10.28
N ARG A 314 25.52 -14.73 10.09
CA ARG A 314 26.92 -14.91 9.67
C ARG A 314 27.00 -15.59 8.32
#